data_402c84d6c5de86b114b2f3474d8ddaba
#
_entry.id   402c84d6c5de86b114b2f3474d8ddaba
#
_cell.length_a   1.000
_cell.length_b   1.000
_cell.length_c   1.000
_cell.angle_alpha   90.00
_cell.angle_beta   90.00
_cell.angle_gamma   90.00
#
_symmetry.space_group_name_H-M   'P 1'
#
loop_
_entity.id
_entity.type
_entity.pdbx_description
1 polymer ?
#
loop_
_entity_poly.entity_id
_entity_poly.type
_entity_poly.pdbx_seq_one_letter_code
_entity_poly.pdbx_strand_id
1 'polypeptide(L)'
;MEITLITVGKTATGYISTGIDEYCKRLKRYVPFSIKTLPDIKNTRKMSEEQQKTAEGNLILSELTSADHVVLLDERGDMLTSRGFSVFLQKGMASGKKRMVFVVGGPYGFSPEVYSRANSLLSFSRMTFSHEMIRLFFTEQVYRAMTILKGEPYHHD
;
A
#
# COMPACT_ATOMS: atom_id res chain seq x y z
N MET A 1 10.27 -9.02 9.20
CA MET A 1 9.95 -7.78 8.46
C MET A 1 8.48 -7.43 8.66
N GLU A 2 8.19 -6.20 8.95
CA GLU A 2 6.82 -5.68 9.02
C GLU A 2 6.39 -5.15 7.65
N ILE A 3 5.13 -5.36 7.28
CA ILE A 3 4.51 -4.75 6.09
C ILE A 3 3.51 -3.71 6.59
N THR A 4 3.67 -2.47 6.16
CA THR A 4 2.77 -1.37 6.51
C THR A 4 2.13 -0.81 5.25
N LEU A 5 0.82 -0.61 5.28
CA LEU A 5 0.11 0.15 4.26
C LEU A 5 -0.22 1.54 4.80
N ILE A 6 0.27 2.58 4.14
CA ILE A 6 -0.10 3.97 4.47
C ILE A 6 -1.21 4.42 3.54
N THR A 7 -2.27 4.97 4.10
CA THR A 7 -3.40 5.54 3.37
C THR A 7 -3.70 6.94 3.87
N VAL A 8 -4.25 7.78 3.00
CA VAL A 8 -4.72 9.13 3.36
C VAL A 8 -6.25 9.09 3.46
N GLY A 9 -6.77 9.48 4.61
CA GLY A 9 -8.19 9.42 4.91
C GLY A 9 -8.70 8.04 5.32
N LYS A 10 -9.80 8.02 6.04
CA LYS A 10 -10.42 6.79 6.55
C LYS A 10 -11.08 5.99 5.44
N THR A 11 -11.18 4.68 5.64
CA THR A 11 -12.04 3.82 4.84
C THR A 11 -13.47 3.99 5.34
N ALA A 12 -14.28 4.77 4.59
CA ALA A 12 -15.64 5.13 5.00
C ALA A 12 -16.68 4.06 4.65
N THR A 13 -16.44 3.29 3.56
CA THR A 13 -17.39 2.28 3.09
C THR A 13 -17.34 1.02 3.94
N GLY A 14 -18.47 0.69 4.59
CA GLY A 14 -18.53 -0.38 5.59
C GLY A 14 -18.12 -1.76 5.11
N TYR A 15 -18.56 -2.18 3.89
CA TYR A 15 -18.20 -3.49 3.36
C TYR A 15 -16.71 -3.59 3.01
N ILE A 16 -16.08 -2.49 2.62
CA ILE A 16 -14.63 -2.47 2.35
C ILE A 16 -13.87 -2.58 3.68
N SER A 17 -14.26 -1.82 4.67
CA SER A 17 -13.66 -1.86 6.01
C SER A 17 -13.76 -3.26 6.62
N THR A 18 -14.93 -3.89 6.51
CA THR A 18 -15.15 -5.27 6.98
C THR A 18 -14.25 -6.26 6.25
N GLY A 19 -14.13 -6.12 4.93
CA GLY A 19 -13.26 -6.98 4.11
C GLY A 19 -11.79 -6.82 4.49
N ILE A 20 -11.33 -5.59 4.68
CA ILE A 20 -9.96 -5.31 5.14
C ILE A 20 -9.70 -5.98 6.49
N ASP A 21 -10.61 -5.82 7.45
CA ASP A 21 -10.46 -6.42 8.78
C ASP A 21 -10.36 -7.95 8.71
N GLU A 22 -11.14 -8.57 7.84
CA GLU A 22 -11.09 -10.03 7.64
C GLU A 22 -9.70 -10.48 7.20
N TYR A 23 -9.11 -9.83 6.20
CA TYR A 23 -7.78 -10.19 5.72
C TYR A 23 -6.67 -9.80 6.69
N CYS A 24 -6.83 -8.71 7.42
CA CYS A 24 -5.90 -8.36 8.50
C CYS A 24 -5.85 -9.45 9.58
N LYS A 25 -7.00 -10.03 9.94
CA LYS A 25 -7.05 -11.14 10.89
C LYS A 25 -6.31 -12.37 10.36
N ARG A 26 -6.52 -12.72 9.09
CA ARG A 26 -5.83 -13.85 8.46
C ARG A 26 -4.33 -13.64 8.41
N LEU A 27 -3.88 -12.41 8.13
CA LEU A 27 -2.46 -12.08 8.02
C LEU A 27 -1.69 -12.20 9.33
N LYS A 28 -2.34 -12.12 10.48
CA LYS A 28 -1.67 -12.21 11.79
C LYS A 28 -0.79 -13.45 11.96
N ARG A 29 -1.13 -14.55 11.29
CA ARG A 29 -0.39 -15.81 11.36
C ARG A 29 0.82 -15.87 10.42
N TYR A 30 0.96 -14.90 9.53
CA TYR A 30 1.94 -14.96 8.44
C TYR A 30 3.03 -13.91 8.58
N VAL A 31 2.64 -12.67 8.85
CA VAL A 31 3.55 -11.52 8.84
C VAL A 31 2.97 -10.41 9.70
N PRO A 32 3.80 -9.64 10.43
CA PRO A 32 3.33 -8.41 11.05
C PRO A 32 2.85 -7.45 9.94
N PHE A 33 1.56 -7.12 9.99
CA PHE A 33 0.90 -6.27 8.99
C PHE A 33 0.11 -5.19 9.71
N SER A 34 0.27 -3.94 9.28
CA SER A 34 -0.46 -2.81 9.83
C SER A 34 -0.92 -1.86 8.73
N ILE A 35 -2.00 -1.14 9.01
CA ILE A 35 -2.49 -0.06 8.16
C ILE A 35 -2.39 1.23 8.96
N LYS A 36 -1.63 2.20 8.44
CA LYS A 36 -1.52 3.54 9.00
C LYS A 36 -2.39 4.48 8.20
N THR A 37 -3.45 4.96 8.82
CA THR A 37 -4.36 5.92 8.18
C THR A 37 -3.95 7.33 8.59
N LEU A 38 -3.55 8.14 7.62
CA LEU A 38 -3.23 9.55 7.83
C LEU A 38 -4.50 10.39 7.72
N PRO A 39 -4.59 11.51 8.44
CA PRO A 39 -5.78 12.36 8.35
C PRO A 39 -5.91 13.01 6.98
N ASP A 40 -7.15 13.24 6.56
CA ASP A 40 -7.42 14.02 5.37
C ASP A 40 -6.89 15.44 5.52
N ILE A 41 -6.42 16.03 4.41
CA ILE A 41 -6.03 17.43 4.37
C ILE A 41 -7.28 18.29 4.50
N LYS A 42 -7.24 19.26 5.42
CA LYS A 42 -8.34 20.21 5.65
C LYS A 42 -8.28 21.38 4.67
N ASN A 43 -9.46 21.95 4.39
CA ASN A 43 -9.61 23.19 3.57
C ASN A 43 -9.11 23.02 2.12
N THR A 44 -9.30 21.85 1.53
CA THR A 44 -8.82 21.54 0.17
C THR A 44 -9.51 22.38 -0.92
N ARG A 45 -10.68 22.96 -0.65
CA ARG A 45 -11.40 23.80 -1.62
C ARG A 45 -10.60 25.01 -2.10
N LYS A 46 -9.70 25.52 -1.25
CA LYS A 46 -8.84 26.69 -1.55
C LYS A 46 -7.47 26.28 -2.07
N MET A 47 -7.21 24.98 -2.19
CA MET A 47 -5.92 24.47 -2.62
C MET A 47 -5.96 24.10 -4.09
N SER A 48 -4.84 24.33 -4.79
CA SER A 48 -4.59 23.72 -6.08
C SER A 48 -4.31 22.22 -5.89
N GLU A 49 -4.38 21.45 -6.99
CA GLU A 49 -4.00 20.03 -6.96
C GLU A 49 -2.56 19.85 -6.46
N GLU A 50 -1.65 20.72 -6.90
CA GLU A 50 -0.24 20.69 -6.48
C GLU A 50 -0.09 20.95 -4.98
N GLN A 51 -0.82 21.92 -4.44
CA GLN A 51 -0.81 22.23 -3.01
C GLN A 51 -1.33 21.06 -2.19
N GLN A 52 -2.40 20.40 -2.65
CA GLN A 52 -2.96 19.24 -1.98
C GLN A 52 -1.98 18.06 -2.01
N LYS A 53 -1.39 17.75 -3.17
CA LYS A 53 -0.37 16.71 -3.29
C LYS A 53 0.82 16.97 -2.36
N THR A 54 1.28 18.18 -2.28
CA THR A 54 2.41 18.55 -1.42
C THR A 54 2.05 18.36 0.05
N ALA A 55 0.87 18.79 0.48
CA ALA A 55 0.41 18.63 1.85
C ALA A 55 0.26 17.15 2.23
N GLU A 56 -0.36 16.35 1.37
CA GLU A 56 -0.47 14.91 1.57
C GLU A 56 0.91 14.25 1.58
N GLY A 57 1.78 14.66 0.68
CA GLY A 57 3.15 14.16 0.59
C GLY A 57 3.96 14.41 1.85
N ASN A 58 3.82 15.59 2.46
CA ASN A 58 4.49 15.90 3.72
C ASN A 58 4.04 14.98 4.85
N LEU A 59 2.75 14.65 4.93
CA LEU A 59 2.23 13.70 5.90
C LEU A 59 2.82 12.31 5.66
N ILE A 60 2.83 11.85 4.41
CA ILE A 60 3.39 10.54 4.05
C ILE A 60 4.88 10.49 4.44
N LEU A 61 5.66 11.48 4.03
CA LEU A 61 7.10 11.52 4.29
C LEU A 61 7.41 11.54 5.80
N SER A 62 6.56 12.17 6.61
CA SER A 62 6.76 12.21 8.06
C SER A 62 6.63 10.84 8.73
N GLU A 63 5.96 9.89 8.10
CA GLU A 63 5.80 8.52 8.60
C GLU A 63 6.92 7.58 8.17
N LEU A 64 7.79 8.01 7.27
CA LEU A 64 8.86 7.20 6.70
C LEU A 64 10.19 7.47 7.38
N THR A 65 11.00 6.41 7.46
CA THR A 65 12.40 6.50 7.89
C THR A 65 13.34 6.12 6.74
N SER A 66 14.60 6.47 6.87
CA SER A 66 15.61 6.10 5.86
C SER A 66 15.82 4.59 5.73
N ALA A 67 15.45 3.84 6.76
CA ALA A 67 15.58 2.37 6.78
C ALA A 67 14.44 1.64 6.06
N ASP A 68 13.36 2.35 5.72
CA ASP A 68 12.18 1.73 5.09
C ASP A 68 12.43 1.44 3.60
N HIS A 69 11.89 0.33 3.14
CA HIS A 69 11.74 0.07 1.72
C HIS A 69 10.34 0.55 1.31
N VAL A 70 10.29 1.62 0.50
CA VAL A 70 9.03 2.29 0.17
C VAL A 70 8.59 1.93 -1.24
N VAL A 71 7.36 1.45 -1.35
CA VAL A 71 6.71 1.07 -2.61
C VAL A 71 5.43 1.91 -2.77
N LEU A 72 5.34 2.68 -3.84
CA LEU A 72 4.12 3.42 -4.15
C LEU A 72 3.20 2.56 -5.01
N LEU A 73 1.93 2.49 -4.64
CA LEU A 73 0.89 1.92 -5.48
C LEU A 73 0.46 3.00 -6.48
N ASP A 74 0.94 2.86 -7.70
CA ASP A 74 0.80 3.87 -8.77
C ASP A 74 0.56 3.16 -10.09
N GLU A 75 -0.37 3.69 -10.89
CA GLU A 75 -0.73 3.09 -12.19
C GLU A 75 0.43 3.03 -13.19
N ARG A 76 1.47 3.84 -12.97
CA ARG A 76 2.70 3.85 -13.79
C ARG A 76 3.74 2.84 -13.31
N GLY A 77 3.45 2.11 -12.24
CA GLY A 77 4.36 1.09 -11.71
C GLY A 77 4.38 -0.20 -12.51
N ASP A 78 5.28 -1.08 -12.12
CA ASP A 78 5.36 -2.42 -12.70
C ASP A 78 4.12 -3.24 -12.33
N MET A 79 3.61 -4.00 -13.30
CA MET A 79 2.53 -4.95 -13.05
C MET A 79 3.11 -6.34 -12.82
N LEU A 80 2.69 -6.95 -11.70
CA LEU A 80 3.10 -8.29 -11.32
C LEU A 80 1.89 -9.22 -11.31
N THR A 81 2.14 -10.50 -11.56
CA THR A 81 1.17 -11.54 -11.24
C THR A 81 1.12 -11.74 -9.72
N SER A 82 0.12 -12.43 -9.19
CA SER A 82 0.07 -12.75 -7.76
C SER A 82 1.31 -13.55 -7.33
N ARG A 83 1.79 -14.47 -8.16
CA ARG A 83 3.05 -15.18 -7.90
C ARG A 83 4.26 -14.25 -7.94
N GLY A 84 4.31 -13.35 -8.92
CA GLY A 84 5.37 -12.33 -8.99
C GLY A 84 5.38 -11.44 -7.75
N PHE A 85 4.21 -11.07 -7.24
CA PHE A 85 4.10 -10.28 -6.03
C PHE A 85 4.59 -11.06 -4.79
N SER A 86 4.30 -12.35 -4.72
CA SER A 86 4.83 -13.19 -3.62
C SER A 86 6.36 -13.23 -3.62
N VAL A 87 6.98 -13.33 -4.81
CA VAL A 87 8.44 -13.28 -4.96
C VAL A 87 8.99 -11.90 -4.57
N PHE A 88 8.29 -10.83 -4.95
CA PHE A 88 8.65 -9.46 -4.59
C PHE A 88 8.69 -9.29 -3.06
N LEU A 89 7.66 -9.76 -2.36
CA LEU A 89 7.62 -9.70 -0.90
C LEU A 89 8.72 -10.58 -0.27
N GLN A 90 8.95 -11.78 -0.81
CA GLN A 90 9.98 -12.68 -0.31
C GLN A 90 11.38 -12.04 -0.41
N LYS A 91 11.68 -11.41 -1.53
CA LYS A 91 12.94 -10.67 -1.71
C LYS A 91 13.07 -9.53 -0.70
N GLY A 92 12.00 -8.81 -0.45
CA GLY A 92 11.96 -7.78 0.59
C GLY A 92 12.28 -8.33 1.97
N MET A 93 11.66 -9.45 2.34
CA MET A 93 11.92 -10.13 3.61
C MET A 93 13.37 -10.61 3.73
N ALA A 94 13.98 -11.06 2.65
CA ALA A 94 15.36 -11.54 2.61
C ALA A 94 16.38 -10.41 2.58
N SER A 95 15.98 -9.18 2.31
CA SER A 95 16.89 -8.04 2.12
C SER A 95 17.50 -7.48 3.41
N GLY A 96 17.06 -7.95 4.56
CA GLY A 96 17.47 -7.41 5.87
C GLY A 96 16.74 -6.13 6.27
N LYS A 97 15.84 -5.60 5.45
CA LYS A 97 15.01 -4.46 5.81
C LYS A 97 14.01 -4.85 6.90
N LYS A 98 13.84 -3.95 7.86
CA LYS A 98 12.91 -4.19 8.99
C LYS A 98 11.46 -3.92 8.62
N ARG A 99 11.23 -2.99 7.68
CA ARG A 99 9.88 -2.59 7.29
C ARG A 99 9.80 -2.32 5.78
N MET A 100 8.75 -2.84 5.17
CA MET A 100 8.35 -2.51 3.80
C MET A 100 7.06 -1.71 3.87
N VAL A 101 7.06 -0.52 3.30
CA VAL A 101 5.94 0.41 3.37
C VAL A 101 5.34 0.55 1.98
N PHE A 102 4.07 0.21 1.86
CA PHE A 102 3.27 0.47 0.66
C PHE A 102 2.41 1.70 0.89
N VAL A 103 2.28 2.55 -0.10
CA VAL A 103 1.54 3.81 0.04
C VAL A 103 0.48 3.92 -1.05
N VAL A 104 -0.75 4.18 -0.61
CA VAL A 104 -1.87 4.55 -1.49
C VAL A 104 -2.00 6.07 -1.44
N GLY A 105 -1.89 6.72 -2.58
CA GLY A 105 -2.01 8.18 -2.68
C GLY A 105 -3.45 8.66 -2.63
N GLY A 106 -3.61 9.97 -2.54
CA GLY A 106 -4.89 10.64 -2.64
C GLY A 106 -5.35 10.78 -4.10
N PRO A 107 -6.40 11.60 -4.35
CA PRO A 107 -7.05 11.67 -5.67
C PRO A 107 -6.17 12.20 -6.80
N TYR A 108 -5.12 12.94 -6.48
CA TYR A 108 -4.22 13.53 -7.48
C TYR A 108 -2.87 12.83 -7.59
N GLY A 109 -2.70 11.68 -6.91
CA GLY A 109 -1.45 10.93 -6.91
C GLY A 109 -0.43 11.47 -5.91
N PHE A 110 0.85 11.29 -6.23
CA PHE A 110 1.94 11.62 -5.32
C PHE A 110 2.68 12.89 -5.74
N SER A 111 3.23 13.60 -4.75
CA SER A 111 4.12 14.73 -5.00
C SER A 111 5.49 14.25 -5.55
N PRO A 112 6.25 15.12 -6.23
CA PRO A 112 7.60 14.79 -6.68
C PRO A 112 8.52 14.30 -5.55
N GLU A 113 8.39 14.86 -4.37
CA GLU A 113 9.20 14.49 -3.19
C GLU A 113 8.91 13.05 -2.75
N VAL A 114 7.64 12.63 -2.78
CA VAL A 114 7.25 11.26 -2.47
C VAL A 114 7.80 10.30 -3.52
N TYR A 115 7.70 10.64 -4.82
CA TYR A 115 8.30 9.84 -5.87
C TYR A 115 9.82 9.70 -5.69
N SER A 116 10.50 10.77 -5.33
CA SER A 116 11.95 10.75 -5.11
C SER A 116 12.35 9.86 -3.94
N ARG A 117 11.51 9.77 -2.91
CA ARG A 117 11.76 8.91 -1.74
C ARG A 117 11.52 7.43 -2.04
N ALA A 118 10.64 7.12 -2.97
CA ALA A 118 10.23 5.74 -3.24
C ALA A 118 11.38 4.88 -3.78
N ASN A 119 11.39 3.62 -3.37
CA ASN A 119 12.33 2.61 -3.90
C ASN A 119 11.77 1.93 -5.15
N SER A 120 10.45 1.79 -5.24
CA SER A 120 9.79 1.20 -6.41
C SER A 120 8.34 1.64 -6.52
N LEU A 121 7.78 1.45 -7.71
CA LEU A 121 6.36 1.68 -7.99
C LEU A 121 5.74 0.37 -8.44
N LEU A 122 4.54 0.09 -7.94
CA LEU A 122 3.80 -1.13 -8.25
C LEU A 122 2.39 -0.77 -8.71
N SER A 123 1.96 -1.31 -9.85
CA SER A 123 0.60 -1.17 -10.34
C SER A 123 -0.14 -2.49 -10.23
N PHE A 124 -1.35 -2.46 -9.67
CA PHE A 124 -2.20 -3.65 -9.61
C PHE A 124 -2.99 -3.88 -10.90
N SER A 125 -3.19 -2.84 -11.70
CA SER A 125 -3.95 -2.91 -12.94
C SER A 125 -3.78 -1.64 -13.77
N ARG A 126 -4.01 -1.74 -15.07
CA ARG A 126 -4.17 -0.56 -15.92
C ARG A 126 -5.54 0.10 -15.73
N MET A 127 -6.48 -0.62 -15.10
CA MET A 127 -7.76 -0.05 -14.70
C MET A 127 -7.59 0.75 -13.41
N THR A 128 -8.32 1.84 -13.30
CA THR A 128 -8.32 2.68 -12.11
C THR A 128 -9.26 2.12 -11.06
N PHE A 129 -8.78 1.97 -9.85
CA PHE A 129 -9.60 1.61 -8.70
C PHE A 129 -9.87 2.83 -7.84
N SER A 130 -11.00 2.83 -7.10
CA SER A 130 -11.17 3.82 -6.06
C SER A 130 -10.06 3.66 -5.00
N HIS A 131 -9.71 4.76 -4.35
CA HIS A 131 -8.66 4.73 -3.31
C HIS A 131 -9.06 3.90 -2.08
N GLU A 132 -10.34 3.62 -1.87
CA GLU A 132 -10.79 2.71 -0.82
C GLU A 132 -10.70 1.24 -1.28
N MET A 133 -11.15 0.95 -2.49
CA MET A 133 -11.15 -0.42 -3.02
C MET A 133 -9.74 -0.98 -3.17
N ILE A 134 -8.77 -0.17 -3.58
CA ILE A 134 -7.38 -0.62 -3.71
C ILE A 134 -6.80 -1.08 -2.37
N ARG A 135 -7.26 -0.51 -1.25
CA ARG A 135 -6.84 -0.94 0.10
C ARG A 135 -7.24 -2.39 0.37
N LEU A 136 -8.46 -2.75 -0.03
CA LEU A 136 -8.96 -4.12 0.11
C LEU A 136 -8.22 -5.08 -0.79
N PHE A 137 -8.06 -4.74 -2.06
CA PHE A 137 -7.33 -5.58 -3.02
C PHE A 137 -5.88 -5.78 -2.58
N PHE A 138 -5.22 -4.73 -2.11
CA PHE A 138 -3.86 -4.83 -1.62
C PHE A 138 -3.76 -5.80 -0.43
N THR A 139 -4.63 -5.63 0.56
CA THR A 139 -4.61 -6.46 1.77
C THR A 139 -4.86 -7.94 1.43
N GLU A 140 -5.80 -8.20 0.52
CA GLU A 140 -6.07 -9.55 0.03
C GLU A 140 -4.86 -10.13 -0.71
N GLN A 141 -4.19 -9.34 -1.56
CA GLN A 141 -3.02 -9.81 -2.31
C GLN A 141 -1.83 -10.09 -1.40
N VAL A 142 -1.64 -9.35 -0.32
CA VAL A 142 -0.62 -9.67 0.68
C VAL A 142 -0.93 -11.01 1.33
N TYR A 143 -2.17 -11.26 1.72
CA TYR A 143 -2.60 -12.54 2.25
C TYR A 143 -2.35 -13.68 1.24
N ARG A 144 -2.78 -13.49 -0.01
CA ARG A 144 -2.58 -14.46 -1.10
C ARG A 144 -1.09 -14.76 -1.29
N ALA A 145 -0.26 -13.74 -1.31
CA ALA A 145 1.19 -13.91 -1.45
C ALA A 145 1.78 -14.75 -0.31
N MET A 146 1.35 -14.53 0.92
CA MET A 146 1.82 -15.32 2.06
C MET A 146 1.40 -16.78 1.94
N THR A 147 0.17 -17.06 1.46
CA THR A 147 -0.29 -18.44 1.23
C THR A 147 0.52 -19.11 0.11
N ILE A 148 0.85 -18.39 -0.96
CA ILE A 148 1.71 -18.89 -2.03
C ILE A 148 3.09 -19.30 -1.49
N LEU A 149 3.71 -18.43 -0.69
CA LEU A 149 5.03 -18.70 -0.12
C LEU A 149 5.05 -19.91 0.82
N LYS A 150 3.92 -20.22 1.42
CA LYS A 150 3.78 -21.39 2.29
C LYS A 150 3.26 -22.64 1.57
N GLY A 151 2.96 -22.56 0.29
CA GLY A 151 2.43 -23.69 -0.48
C GLY A 151 1.00 -24.08 -0.10
N GLU A 152 0.22 -23.15 0.43
CA GLU A 152 -1.16 -23.40 0.84
C GLU A 152 -2.13 -23.24 -0.35
N PRO A 153 -3.31 -23.93 -0.32
CA PRO A 153 -4.19 -24.05 -1.50
C PRO A 153 -5.18 -22.87 -1.66
N TYR A 154 -4.83 -21.66 -1.26
CA TYR A 154 -5.70 -20.49 -1.44
C TYR A 154 -5.64 -19.97 -2.88
N HIS A 155 -4.45 -19.89 -3.46
CA HIS A 155 -4.24 -19.37 -4.82
C HIS A 155 -4.34 -20.51 -5.85
N HIS A 156 -5.08 -20.23 -6.92
CA HIS A 156 -5.16 -21.07 -8.11
C HIS A 156 -4.76 -20.25 -9.32
N ASP A 157 -3.83 -20.74 -10.13
CA ASP A 157 -3.39 -20.12 -11.37
C ASP A 157 -4.49 -20.17 -12.46
#